data_e293a386ff7048302c327596a56585d6
#
_entry.id   e293a386ff7048302c327596a56585d6
#
_cell.length_a   1.000
_cell.length_b   1.000
_cell.length_c   1.000
_cell.angle_alpha   90.00
_cell.angle_beta   90.00
_cell.angle_gamma   90.00
#
_symmetry.space_group_name_H-M   'P 1'
#
loop_
_entity.id
_entity.type
_entity.pdbx_description
1 polymer ?
#
loop_
_entity_poly.entity_id
_entity_poly.type
_entity_poly.pdbx_seq_one_letter_code
_entity_poly.pdbx_strand_id
1 'polypeptide(L)'
;GEYPIIALTATATPKVQYDIQKNLGILDADVYKASFNRPNLFYEVRPKVEALRQVVQHALENRGRSGIVYCLSRKKVEEIAETLKVNGVRAAAYHAGMDSAQRSRIQDEFLMQDVDVIVATIAFGMGIDKPDVRYVIHYDMPKSLEAYYQETGRAGRDGGEGHCIAFYGLQDMEKLEKFLSGKPIAEREIGLQLLQEVAGYAETPTSRRQYILQYFGEDFDPTSGPGWDMDDNARNPPEPYEGREHVDLVLRLVEATGGRHRGAFLRDVLLGNETQETSTYAGEKLAAFNGKGLDMAPAEAWDGIIRQIALAGFLKKKTEEFGVLSLTEAGEAFLDTPRDFTLYKDKGMRVRTTEPSATGAALDEPLLDLLRGLRKEESTRLSLPPFVIFSDPSLEEMATHYPCNEDELLMINGVGASKVRKFGTPFLALIKEHLESEGIERMEDLVVRSVAGRNAGKVNIIQKLDRRMSLEDIAASQQCSVEELLDAIEGIVASGTKVGLDYVLEEYLDEDSIEELWDCFMESEQGTVAEVLEEMEDAYSEEEIRLVRIKFMSEVAN
;
A
#
# COMPACT_ATOMS: atom_id res chain seq x y z
N GLY A 1 -3.30 -16.95 -45.87
CA GLY A 1 -1.94 -17.46 -45.65
C GLY A 1 -1.91 -18.98 -45.73
N GLU A 2 -0.89 -19.51 -46.33
CA GLU A 2 -0.74 -20.95 -46.60
C GLU A 2 -0.13 -21.73 -45.43
N TYR A 3 0.07 -21.08 -44.25
CA TYR A 3 0.70 -21.73 -43.10
C TYR A 3 -0.31 -21.93 -41.98
N PRO A 4 -0.27 -23.09 -41.27
CA PRO A 4 -1.09 -23.30 -40.09
C PRO A 4 -0.69 -22.29 -38.98
N ILE A 5 -1.69 -21.68 -38.34
CA ILE A 5 -1.51 -20.72 -37.24
C ILE A 5 -1.99 -21.35 -35.95
N ILE A 6 -1.15 -21.34 -34.92
CA ILE A 6 -1.51 -21.71 -33.55
C ILE A 6 -1.29 -20.45 -32.69
N ALA A 7 -2.34 -20.00 -32.00
CA ALA A 7 -2.25 -18.93 -31.00
C ALA A 7 -2.35 -19.52 -29.60
N LEU A 8 -1.38 -19.24 -28.75
CA LEU A 8 -1.31 -19.72 -27.37
C LEU A 8 -1.29 -18.53 -26.40
N THR A 9 -2.10 -18.60 -25.37
CA THR A 9 -2.12 -17.62 -24.29
C THR A 9 -2.48 -18.28 -22.97
N ALA A 10 -1.95 -17.75 -21.86
CA ALA A 10 -2.27 -18.22 -20.52
C ALA A 10 -3.46 -17.47 -19.88
N THR A 11 -3.82 -16.28 -20.37
CA THR A 11 -4.73 -15.35 -19.69
C THR A 11 -5.54 -14.54 -20.69
N ALA A 12 -6.45 -15.18 -21.40
CA ALA A 12 -7.34 -14.48 -22.32
C ALA A 12 -8.78 -14.50 -21.80
N THR A 13 -9.34 -13.32 -21.53
CA THR A 13 -10.77 -13.14 -21.30
C THR A 13 -11.54 -13.51 -22.58
N PRO A 14 -12.84 -13.79 -22.53
CA PRO A 14 -13.64 -14.10 -23.74
C PRO A 14 -13.48 -13.06 -24.85
N LYS A 15 -13.40 -11.77 -24.48
CA LYS A 15 -13.16 -10.69 -25.44
C LYS A 15 -11.79 -10.81 -26.11
N VAL A 16 -10.73 -11.02 -25.32
CA VAL A 16 -9.37 -11.15 -25.84
C VAL A 16 -9.25 -12.38 -26.76
N GLN A 17 -9.91 -13.49 -26.41
CA GLN A 17 -9.98 -14.69 -27.27
C GLN A 17 -10.59 -14.35 -28.63
N TYR A 18 -11.73 -13.65 -28.64
CA TYR A 18 -12.38 -13.21 -29.88
C TYR A 18 -11.50 -12.25 -30.68
N ASP A 19 -10.87 -11.27 -30.02
CA ASP A 19 -9.99 -10.29 -30.67
C ASP A 19 -8.75 -10.97 -31.30
N ILE A 20 -8.18 -11.99 -30.64
CA ILE A 20 -7.08 -12.79 -31.20
C ILE A 20 -7.53 -13.50 -32.49
N GLN A 21 -8.66 -14.22 -32.44
CA GLN A 21 -9.19 -14.92 -33.63
C GLN A 21 -9.49 -13.96 -34.78
N LYS A 22 -10.10 -12.81 -34.47
CA LYS A 22 -10.45 -11.78 -35.44
C LYS A 22 -9.21 -11.16 -36.08
N ASN A 23 -8.23 -10.76 -35.27
CA ASN A 23 -7.01 -10.11 -35.77
C ASN A 23 -6.10 -11.05 -36.58
N LEU A 24 -6.12 -12.34 -36.24
CA LEU A 24 -5.40 -13.36 -37.00
C LEU A 24 -6.19 -13.90 -38.21
N GLY A 25 -7.46 -13.50 -38.36
CA GLY A 25 -8.33 -13.99 -39.45
C GLY A 25 -8.69 -15.47 -39.34
N ILE A 26 -8.79 -16.01 -38.12
CA ILE A 26 -9.03 -17.42 -37.81
C ILE A 26 -10.30 -17.59 -36.94
N LEU A 27 -11.38 -16.88 -37.27
CA LEU A 27 -12.64 -16.95 -36.49
C LEU A 27 -13.26 -18.37 -36.46
N ASP A 28 -12.96 -19.20 -37.44
CA ASP A 28 -13.45 -20.59 -37.54
C ASP A 28 -12.49 -21.62 -36.92
N ALA A 29 -11.42 -21.16 -36.22
CA ALA A 29 -10.47 -22.06 -35.61
C ALA A 29 -11.04 -22.71 -34.34
N ASP A 30 -10.63 -23.97 -34.10
CA ASP A 30 -10.94 -24.67 -32.85
C ASP A 30 -10.30 -23.95 -31.65
N VAL A 31 -11.09 -23.73 -30.58
CA VAL A 31 -10.63 -23.11 -29.34
C VAL A 31 -10.59 -24.16 -28.24
N TYR A 32 -9.39 -24.42 -27.72
CA TYR A 32 -9.18 -25.30 -26.58
C TYR A 32 -8.94 -24.47 -25.33
N LYS A 33 -9.80 -24.61 -24.34
CA LYS A 33 -9.75 -23.84 -23.10
C LYS A 33 -9.60 -24.78 -21.91
N ALA A 34 -8.51 -24.62 -21.16
CA ALA A 34 -8.37 -25.23 -19.84
C ALA A 34 -9.04 -24.34 -18.78
N SER A 35 -9.43 -24.92 -17.66
CA SER A 35 -9.96 -24.16 -16.54
C SER A 35 -8.90 -23.18 -15.99
N PHE A 36 -9.34 -21.99 -15.62
CA PHE A 36 -8.53 -21.03 -14.89
C PHE A 36 -8.45 -21.36 -13.40
N ASN A 37 -9.21 -22.33 -12.92
CA ASN A 37 -9.17 -22.69 -11.51
C ASN A 37 -7.83 -23.34 -11.12
N ARG A 38 -7.23 -22.81 -10.07
CA ARG A 38 -6.04 -23.33 -9.41
C ARG A 38 -6.39 -23.69 -7.96
N PRO A 39 -6.99 -24.89 -7.74
CA PRO A 39 -7.56 -25.25 -6.43
C PRO A 39 -6.52 -25.34 -5.30
N ASN A 40 -5.24 -25.45 -5.64
CA ASN A 40 -4.12 -25.50 -4.69
C ASN A 40 -3.59 -24.13 -4.27
N LEU A 41 -4.14 -23.01 -4.80
CA LEU A 41 -3.72 -21.68 -4.40
C LEU A 41 -4.68 -21.09 -3.36
N PHE A 42 -4.14 -20.65 -2.25
CA PHE A 42 -4.87 -19.88 -1.24
C PHE A 42 -4.78 -18.39 -1.56
N TYR A 43 -5.92 -17.71 -1.74
CA TYR A 43 -5.97 -16.28 -2.02
C TYR A 43 -6.35 -15.49 -0.77
N GLU A 44 -5.55 -14.47 -0.48
CA GLU A 44 -5.76 -13.60 0.67
C GLU A 44 -5.50 -12.14 0.30
N VAL A 45 -6.37 -11.23 0.75
CA VAL A 45 -6.13 -9.79 0.65
C VAL A 45 -6.13 -9.18 2.05
N ARG A 46 -5.06 -8.44 2.34
CA ARG A 46 -4.86 -7.76 3.62
C ARG A 46 -4.88 -6.25 3.43
N PRO A 47 -5.41 -5.49 4.41
CA PRO A 47 -5.20 -4.04 4.42
C PRO A 47 -3.70 -3.74 4.41
N LYS A 48 -3.28 -2.71 3.68
CA LYS A 48 -1.87 -2.31 3.59
C LYS A 48 -1.45 -1.51 4.82
N VAL A 49 -1.49 -2.15 5.99
CA VAL A 49 -1.04 -1.63 7.27
C VAL A 49 0.16 -2.46 7.70
N GLU A 50 1.27 -1.81 8.05
CA GLU A 50 2.54 -2.48 8.40
C GLU A 50 2.95 -3.59 7.40
N ALA A 51 2.67 -3.37 6.11
CA ALA A 51 2.84 -4.40 5.09
C ALA A 51 4.28 -4.94 5.02
N LEU A 52 5.29 -4.10 5.24
CA LEU A 52 6.69 -4.53 5.25
C LEU A 52 6.97 -5.52 6.38
N ARG A 53 6.45 -5.25 7.58
CA ARG A 53 6.56 -6.15 8.74
C ARG A 53 5.91 -7.49 8.45
N GLN A 54 4.68 -7.46 7.90
CA GLN A 54 3.95 -8.68 7.53
C GLN A 54 4.68 -9.50 6.46
N VAL A 55 5.33 -8.84 5.47
CA VAL A 55 6.18 -9.52 4.47
C VAL A 55 7.36 -10.21 5.13
N VAL A 56 8.07 -9.53 6.03
CA VAL A 56 9.23 -10.11 6.74
C VAL A 56 8.79 -11.28 7.62
N GLN A 57 7.71 -11.11 8.38
CA GLN A 57 7.16 -12.16 9.23
C GLN A 57 6.80 -13.40 8.40
N HIS A 58 6.06 -13.22 7.30
CA HIS A 58 5.67 -14.33 6.42
C HIS A 58 6.89 -15.05 5.82
N ALA A 59 7.92 -14.31 5.39
CA ALA A 59 9.14 -14.89 4.87
C ALA A 59 9.93 -15.68 5.94
N LEU A 60 9.93 -15.21 7.19
CA LEU A 60 10.58 -15.91 8.30
C LEU A 60 9.84 -17.18 8.70
N GLU A 61 8.51 -17.17 8.74
CA GLU A 61 7.67 -18.35 8.98
C GLU A 61 7.83 -19.40 7.88
N ASN A 62 8.20 -18.97 6.66
CA ASN A 62 8.40 -19.81 5.49
C ASN A 62 9.88 -19.97 5.10
N ARG A 63 10.81 -19.91 6.05
CA ARG A 63 12.26 -20.09 5.78
C ARG A 63 12.53 -21.37 5.00
N GLY A 64 13.42 -21.28 4.01
CA GLY A 64 13.78 -22.39 3.12
C GLY A 64 12.71 -22.73 2.07
N ARG A 65 11.62 -21.99 2.01
CA ARG A 65 10.59 -22.10 0.97
C ARG A 65 10.74 -20.96 -0.03
N SER A 66 10.57 -21.26 -1.30
CA SER A 66 10.68 -20.26 -2.36
C SER A 66 9.46 -19.33 -2.39
N GLY A 67 9.72 -18.03 -2.43
CA GLY A 67 8.71 -16.98 -2.47
C GLY A 67 9.04 -15.85 -3.44
N ILE A 68 8.02 -15.14 -3.90
CA ILE A 68 8.14 -13.96 -4.76
C ILE A 68 7.36 -12.81 -4.14
N VAL A 69 7.98 -11.61 -4.06
CA VAL A 69 7.32 -10.38 -3.60
C VAL A 69 7.31 -9.36 -4.74
N TYR A 70 6.13 -8.97 -5.19
CA TYR A 70 5.95 -7.99 -6.26
C TYR A 70 5.75 -6.58 -5.73
N CYS A 71 6.47 -5.61 -6.31
CA CYS A 71 6.39 -4.19 -6.01
C CYS A 71 6.28 -3.35 -7.29
N LEU A 72 5.67 -2.16 -7.20
CA LEU A 72 5.53 -1.25 -8.34
C LEU A 72 6.83 -0.52 -8.69
N SER A 73 7.68 -0.20 -7.71
CA SER A 73 8.88 0.60 -7.93
C SER A 73 10.18 -0.15 -7.66
N ARG A 74 11.24 0.19 -8.43
CA ARG A 74 12.60 -0.37 -8.26
C ARG A 74 13.15 -0.08 -6.87
N LYS A 75 12.98 1.15 -6.39
CA LYS A 75 13.42 1.57 -5.05
C LYS A 75 12.81 0.70 -3.95
N LYS A 76 11.49 0.43 -4.04
CA LYS A 76 10.81 -0.43 -3.05
C LYS A 76 11.26 -1.88 -3.13
N VAL A 77 11.59 -2.38 -4.33
CA VAL A 77 12.18 -3.72 -4.53
C VAL A 77 13.52 -3.85 -3.78
N GLU A 78 14.41 -2.87 -3.95
CA GLU A 78 15.72 -2.87 -3.27
C GLU A 78 15.56 -2.75 -1.76
N GLU A 79 14.70 -1.85 -1.28
CA GLU A 79 14.41 -1.64 0.15
C GLU A 79 13.88 -2.92 0.83
N ILE A 80 12.88 -3.58 0.24
CA ILE A 80 12.31 -4.81 0.81
C ILE A 80 13.30 -5.96 0.76
N ALA A 81 14.04 -6.13 -0.35
CA ALA A 81 15.05 -7.18 -0.45
C ALA A 81 16.15 -7.03 0.60
N GLU A 82 16.60 -5.80 0.83
CA GLU A 82 17.61 -5.53 1.85
C GLU A 82 17.05 -5.73 3.25
N THR A 83 15.80 -5.28 3.52
CA THR A 83 15.14 -5.54 4.80
C THR A 83 15.01 -7.03 5.08
N LEU A 84 14.64 -7.84 4.10
CA LEU A 84 14.59 -9.30 4.24
C LEU A 84 15.96 -9.90 4.58
N LYS A 85 17.04 -9.44 3.92
CA LYS A 85 18.41 -9.91 4.18
C LYS A 85 18.87 -9.62 5.61
N VAL A 86 18.67 -8.40 6.10
CA VAL A 86 19.11 -8.03 7.47
C VAL A 86 18.30 -8.77 8.54
N ASN A 87 17.12 -9.26 8.20
CA ASN A 87 16.30 -10.13 9.04
C ASN A 87 16.62 -11.63 8.84
N GLY A 88 17.70 -11.97 8.11
CA GLY A 88 18.19 -13.34 7.97
C GLY A 88 17.44 -14.19 6.93
N VAL A 89 16.70 -13.55 6.00
CA VAL A 89 16.09 -14.22 4.86
C VAL A 89 17.04 -14.13 3.65
N ARG A 90 17.27 -15.23 2.96
CA ARG A 90 18.07 -15.25 1.72
C ARG A 90 17.22 -14.64 0.59
N ALA A 91 17.29 -13.32 0.44
CA ALA A 91 16.48 -12.57 -0.54
C ALA A 91 17.35 -11.88 -1.58
N ALA A 92 16.81 -11.65 -2.78
CA ALA A 92 17.45 -10.88 -3.83
C ALA A 92 16.45 -9.92 -4.51
N ALA A 93 16.93 -8.72 -4.87
CA ALA A 93 16.19 -7.76 -5.67
C ALA A 93 16.27 -8.14 -7.16
N TYR A 94 15.17 -7.93 -7.91
CA TYR A 94 15.14 -8.16 -9.36
C TYR A 94 14.28 -7.12 -10.07
N HIS A 95 14.88 -6.34 -10.97
CA HIS A 95 14.14 -5.35 -11.76
C HIS A 95 14.86 -5.01 -13.07
N ALA A 96 14.16 -4.38 -14.00
CA ALA A 96 14.68 -4.05 -15.34
C ALA A 96 15.85 -3.05 -15.33
N GLY A 97 16.12 -2.35 -14.21
CA GLY A 97 17.27 -1.45 -14.07
C GLY A 97 18.61 -2.16 -13.84
N MET A 98 18.58 -3.47 -13.56
CA MET A 98 19.77 -4.30 -13.38
C MET A 98 20.33 -4.75 -14.72
N ASP A 99 21.65 -4.96 -14.81
CA ASP A 99 22.25 -5.53 -16.03
C ASP A 99 21.78 -6.98 -16.27
N SER A 100 21.92 -7.45 -17.51
CA SER A 100 21.40 -8.76 -17.91
C SER A 100 22.15 -9.92 -17.24
N ALA A 101 23.45 -9.79 -17.00
CA ALA A 101 24.27 -10.83 -16.36
C ALA A 101 23.86 -10.99 -14.90
N GLN A 102 23.66 -9.86 -14.20
CA GLN A 102 23.18 -9.87 -12.81
C GLN A 102 21.79 -10.51 -12.69
N ARG A 103 20.86 -10.15 -13.61
CA ARG A 103 19.52 -10.75 -13.64
C ARG A 103 19.57 -12.26 -13.87
N SER A 104 20.39 -12.73 -14.83
CA SER A 104 20.56 -14.17 -15.08
C SER A 104 21.12 -14.89 -13.86
N ARG A 105 22.13 -14.31 -13.21
CA ARG A 105 22.71 -14.90 -12.00
C ARG A 105 21.69 -15.05 -10.88
N ILE A 106 20.87 -14.01 -10.61
CA ILE A 106 19.83 -14.07 -9.57
C ILE A 106 18.77 -15.11 -9.89
N GLN A 107 18.40 -15.27 -11.18
CA GLN A 107 17.48 -16.33 -11.61
C GLN A 107 18.06 -17.71 -11.34
N ASP A 108 19.33 -17.94 -11.65
CA ASP A 108 20.00 -19.22 -11.40
C ASP A 108 20.09 -19.49 -9.88
N GLU A 109 20.48 -18.51 -9.07
CA GLU A 109 20.52 -18.60 -7.61
C GLU A 109 19.13 -18.95 -7.01
N PHE A 110 18.06 -18.40 -7.56
CA PHE A 110 16.69 -18.72 -7.14
C PHE A 110 16.27 -20.14 -7.56
N LEU A 111 16.61 -20.56 -8.78
CA LEU A 111 16.35 -21.93 -9.25
C LEU A 111 17.12 -22.97 -8.44
N MET A 112 18.38 -22.66 -8.06
CA MET A 112 19.25 -23.55 -7.28
C MET A 112 19.01 -23.49 -5.77
N GLN A 113 18.04 -22.68 -5.32
CA GLN A 113 17.69 -22.48 -3.90
C GLN A 113 18.81 -21.81 -3.05
N ASP A 114 19.73 -21.09 -3.69
CA ASP A 114 20.69 -20.23 -2.99
C ASP A 114 20.00 -18.96 -2.48
N VAL A 115 18.94 -18.53 -3.16
CA VAL A 115 18.02 -17.46 -2.79
C VAL A 115 16.63 -18.06 -2.55
N ASP A 116 16.01 -17.76 -1.41
CA ASP A 116 14.66 -18.21 -1.07
C ASP A 116 13.61 -17.25 -1.61
N VAL A 117 13.86 -15.94 -1.56
CA VAL A 117 12.87 -14.91 -1.86
C VAL A 117 13.39 -13.96 -2.94
N ILE A 118 12.63 -13.81 -3.99
CA ILE A 118 12.83 -12.76 -4.99
C ILE A 118 11.88 -11.60 -4.69
N VAL A 119 12.42 -10.41 -4.51
CA VAL A 119 11.64 -9.17 -4.50
C VAL A 119 11.79 -8.51 -5.86
N ALA A 120 10.68 -8.29 -6.57
CA ALA A 120 10.74 -7.91 -7.96
C ALA A 120 9.66 -6.90 -8.39
N THR A 121 9.95 -6.20 -9.51
CA THR A 121 8.90 -5.61 -10.33
C THR A 121 8.34 -6.66 -11.30
N ILE A 122 7.33 -6.27 -12.11
CA ILE A 122 6.78 -7.11 -13.19
C ILE A 122 7.84 -7.66 -14.17
N ALA A 123 9.09 -7.15 -14.12
CA ALA A 123 10.20 -7.65 -14.93
C ALA A 123 10.59 -9.10 -14.58
N PHE A 124 10.28 -9.57 -13.37
CA PHE A 124 10.44 -10.96 -12.95
C PHE A 124 9.20 -11.76 -13.34
N GLY A 125 9.13 -12.13 -14.60
CA GLY A 125 7.90 -12.72 -15.12
C GLY A 125 8.13 -13.73 -16.24
N MET A 126 8.48 -13.26 -17.41
CA MET A 126 8.64 -14.13 -18.57
C MET A 126 9.88 -15.02 -18.42
N GLY A 127 9.70 -16.33 -18.61
CA GLY A 127 10.80 -17.32 -18.64
C GLY A 127 11.18 -17.92 -17.29
N ILE A 128 10.49 -17.61 -16.18
CA ILE A 128 10.73 -18.25 -14.89
C ILE A 128 9.80 -19.43 -14.70
N ASP A 129 10.40 -20.61 -14.68
CA ASP A 129 9.71 -21.87 -14.47
C ASP A 129 10.27 -22.62 -13.26
N LYS A 130 10.03 -22.07 -12.05
CA LYS A 130 10.29 -22.73 -10.77
C LYS A 130 8.98 -23.34 -10.26
N PRO A 131 8.86 -24.68 -10.20
CA PRO A 131 7.58 -25.33 -9.89
C PRO A 131 7.18 -25.19 -8.41
N ASP A 132 8.14 -25.09 -7.51
CA ASP A 132 8.00 -25.18 -6.06
C ASP A 132 7.96 -23.80 -5.33
N VAL A 133 7.47 -22.76 -6.00
CA VAL A 133 7.18 -21.48 -5.35
C VAL A 133 6.01 -21.66 -4.40
N ARG A 134 6.20 -21.38 -3.10
CA ARG A 134 5.19 -21.61 -2.05
C ARG A 134 4.35 -20.39 -1.74
N TYR A 135 4.85 -19.18 -2.01
CA TYR A 135 4.04 -17.98 -1.83
C TYR A 135 4.38 -16.89 -2.86
N VAL A 136 3.37 -16.11 -3.17
CA VAL A 136 3.48 -14.89 -3.98
C VAL A 136 2.81 -13.77 -3.22
N ILE A 137 3.56 -12.72 -2.92
CA ILE A 137 3.08 -11.55 -2.20
C ILE A 137 3.08 -10.34 -3.13
N HIS A 138 1.93 -9.69 -3.26
CA HIS A 138 1.82 -8.38 -3.88
C HIS A 138 1.91 -7.31 -2.79
N TYR A 139 3.09 -6.71 -2.63
CA TYR A 139 3.27 -5.57 -1.74
C TYR A 139 2.49 -4.34 -2.22
N ASP A 140 2.43 -4.17 -3.53
CA ASP A 140 1.58 -3.20 -4.22
C ASP A 140 0.61 -3.94 -5.13
N MET A 141 -0.63 -3.44 -5.24
CA MET A 141 -1.62 -4.02 -6.15
C MET A 141 -1.18 -3.94 -7.61
N PRO A 142 -1.40 -4.98 -8.41
CA PRO A 142 -1.10 -4.97 -9.83
C PRO A 142 -2.07 -4.07 -10.63
N LYS A 143 -1.74 -3.81 -11.90
CA LYS A 143 -2.52 -2.93 -12.78
C LYS A 143 -3.82 -3.56 -13.28
N SER A 144 -3.94 -4.88 -13.24
CA SER A 144 -5.10 -5.62 -13.72
C SER A 144 -5.19 -7.00 -13.06
N LEU A 145 -6.36 -7.62 -13.13
CA LEU A 145 -6.56 -9.00 -12.64
C LEU A 145 -5.82 -10.03 -13.48
N GLU A 146 -5.61 -9.78 -14.78
CA GLU A 146 -4.80 -10.65 -15.62
C GLU A 146 -3.34 -10.69 -15.14
N ALA A 147 -2.77 -9.51 -14.80
CA ALA A 147 -1.43 -9.44 -14.23
C ALA A 147 -1.37 -10.17 -12.88
N TYR A 148 -2.34 -9.91 -12.00
CA TYR A 148 -2.46 -10.60 -10.71
C TYR A 148 -2.52 -12.12 -10.88
N TYR A 149 -3.36 -12.62 -11.79
CA TYR A 149 -3.51 -14.04 -12.06
C TYR A 149 -2.23 -14.66 -12.63
N GLN A 150 -1.55 -13.98 -13.57
CA GLN A 150 -0.28 -14.45 -14.12
C GLN A 150 0.83 -14.51 -13.06
N GLU A 151 0.89 -13.52 -12.16
CA GLU A 151 1.89 -13.43 -11.11
C GLU A 151 1.63 -14.43 -9.99
N THR A 152 0.39 -14.54 -9.50
CA THR A 152 0.00 -15.57 -8.52
C THR A 152 0.09 -16.99 -9.08
N GLY A 153 -0.16 -17.16 -10.37
CA GLY A 153 -0.03 -18.44 -11.09
C GLY A 153 1.39 -19.04 -11.10
N ARG A 154 2.39 -18.31 -10.60
CA ARG A 154 3.75 -18.83 -10.39
C ARG A 154 3.84 -19.73 -9.18
N ALA A 155 2.96 -19.56 -8.19
CA ALA A 155 2.91 -20.42 -7.03
C ALA A 155 2.35 -21.81 -7.36
N GLY A 156 2.89 -22.85 -6.69
CA GLY A 156 2.35 -24.19 -6.70
C GLY A 156 2.18 -24.84 -8.08
N ARG A 157 3.10 -24.63 -9.01
CA ARG A 157 3.03 -25.26 -10.35
C ARG A 157 3.21 -26.76 -10.30
N ASP A 158 3.83 -27.27 -9.26
CA ASP A 158 3.98 -28.70 -8.96
C ASP A 158 2.73 -29.34 -8.35
N GLY A 159 1.63 -28.58 -8.19
CA GLY A 159 0.40 -29.02 -7.54
C GLY A 159 0.42 -28.89 -6.03
N GLY A 160 1.55 -28.52 -5.42
CA GLY A 160 1.64 -28.19 -4.00
C GLY A 160 0.89 -26.91 -3.65
N GLU A 161 0.55 -26.72 -2.38
CA GLU A 161 -0.13 -25.51 -1.92
C GLU A 161 0.73 -24.26 -2.15
N GLY A 162 0.07 -23.19 -2.60
CA GLY A 162 0.66 -21.87 -2.79
C GLY A 162 -0.17 -20.80 -2.08
N HIS A 163 0.48 -19.91 -1.35
CA HIS A 163 -0.17 -18.79 -0.65
C HIS A 163 0.01 -17.50 -1.44
N CYS A 164 -1.10 -16.89 -1.88
CA CYS A 164 -1.13 -15.66 -2.65
C CYS A 164 -1.69 -14.54 -1.78
N ILE A 165 -0.83 -13.64 -1.31
CA ILE A 165 -1.18 -12.52 -0.45
C ILE A 165 -1.13 -11.22 -1.28
N ALA A 166 -2.15 -10.38 -1.19
CA ALA A 166 -2.13 -9.04 -1.75
C ALA A 166 -2.39 -8.00 -0.67
N PHE A 167 -1.52 -6.99 -0.59
CA PHE A 167 -1.76 -5.83 0.25
C PHE A 167 -2.54 -4.78 -0.52
N TYR A 168 -3.66 -4.32 0.04
CA TYR A 168 -4.53 -3.35 -0.57
C TYR A 168 -4.61 -2.07 0.26
N GLY A 169 -4.40 -0.92 -0.41
CA GLY A 169 -4.57 0.41 0.16
C GLY A 169 -5.03 1.39 -0.91
N LEU A 170 -5.87 2.36 -0.54
CA LEU A 170 -6.39 3.38 -1.48
C LEU A 170 -5.28 4.16 -2.18
N GLN A 171 -4.18 4.43 -1.49
CA GLN A 171 -3.03 5.14 -2.04
C GLN A 171 -2.37 4.42 -3.22
N ASP A 172 -2.37 3.07 -3.22
CA ASP A 172 -1.83 2.32 -4.35
C ASP A 172 -2.71 2.51 -5.58
N MET A 173 -4.04 2.55 -5.39
CA MET A 173 -4.97 2.83 -6.48
C MET A 173 -4.78 4.24 -7.03
N GLU A 174 -4.62 5.25 -6.16
CA GLU A 174 -4.34 6.63 -6.55
C GLU A 174 -3.00 6.75 -7.33
N LYS A 175 -1.94 6.03 -6.89
CA LYS A 175 -0.66 5.96 -7.61
C LYS A 175 -0.82 5.34 -9.00
N LEU A 176 -1.57 4.24 -9.10
CA LEU A 176 -1.84 3.56 -10.36
C LEU A 176 -2.66 4.44 -11.31
N GLU A 177 -3.66 5.18 -10.80
CA GLU A 177 -4.44 6.13 -11.58
C GLU A 177 -3.56 7.29 -12.11
N LYS A 178 -2.62 7.81 -11.30
CA LYS A 178 -1.67 8.83 -11.75
C LYS A 178 -0.81 8.36 -12.92
N PHE A 179 -0.43 7.07 -12.99
CA PHE A 179 0.27 6.53 -14.15
C PHE A 179 -0.57 6.50 -15.44
N LEU A 180 -1.88 6.64 -15.33
CA LEU A 180 -2.78 6.71 -16.48
C LEU A 180 -3.01 8.16 -16.96
N SER A 181 -2.72 9.17 -16.15
CA SER A 181 -3.06 10.58 -16.42
C SER A 181 -2.43 11.17 -17.68
N GLY A 182 -1.28 10.65 -18.11
CA GLY A 182 -0.57 11.09 -19.34
C GLY A 182 -0.92 10.29 -20.60
N LYS A 183 -1.86 9.35 -20.53
CA LYS A 183 -2.21 8.47 -21.65
C LYS A 183 -3.34 9.03 -22.51
N PRO A 184 -3.47 8.60 -23.79
CA PRO A 184 -4.64 8.88 -24.61
C PRO A 184 -5.94 8.48 -23.91
N ILE A 185 -7.03 9.24 -24.16
CA ILE A 185 -8.33 9.08 -23.46
C ILE A 185 -8.81 7.62 -23.47
N ALA A 186 -8.80 6.96 -24.63
CA ALA A 186 -9.24 5.56 -24.76
C ALA A 186 -8.39 4.58 -23.91
N GLU A 187 -7.08 4.75 -23.89
CA GLU A 187 -6.19 3.91 -23.06
C GLU A 187 -6.39 4.17 -21.56
N ARG A 188 -6.63 5.44 -21.21
CA ARG A 188 -6.91 5.84 -19.83
C ARG A 188 -8.22 5.22 -19.33
N GLU A 189 -9.29 5.28 -20.13
CA GLU A 189 -10.58 4.68 -19.77
C GLU A 189 -10.47 3.16 -19.57
N ILE A 190 -9.79 2.46 -20.47
CA ILE A 190 -9.52 1.03 -20.31
C ILE A 190 -8.69 0.77 -19.04
N GLY A 191 -7.63 1.55 -18.82
CA GLY A 191 -6.80 1.42 -17.63
C GLY A 191 -7.58 1.62 -16.32
N LEU A 192 -8.45 2.63 -16.25
CA LEU A 192 -9.32 2.88 -15.10
C LEU A 192 -10.29 1.72 -14.87
N GLN A 193 -10.86 1.16 -15.93
CA GLN A 193 -11.72 -0.02 -15.82
C GLN A 193 -10.97 -1.23 -15.24
N LEU A 194 -9.74 -1.50 -15.70
CA LEU A 194 -8.92 -2.58 -15.18
C LEU A 194 -8.59 -2.37 -13.69
N LEU A 195 -8.31 -1.13 -13.28
CA LEU A 195 -8.09 -0.78 -11.87
C LEU A 195 -9.35 -0.98 -11.02
N GLN A 196 -10.52 -0.65 -11.55
CA GLN A 196 -11.80 -0.91 -10.86
C GLN A 196 -12.03 -2.41 -10.63
N GLU A 197 -11.63 -3.27 -11.58
CA GLU A 197 -11.70 -4.72 -11.38
C GLU A 197 -10.77 -5.19 -10.26
N VAL A 198 -9.55 -4.67 -10.21
CA VAL A 198 -8.59 -4.99 -9.14
C VAL A 198 -9.10 -4.53 -7.77
N ALA A 199 -9.62 -3.29 -7.69
CA ALA A 199 -10.25 -2.79 -6.47
C ALA A 199 -11.45 -3.66 -6.07
N GLY A 200 -12.29 -4.02 -7.05
CA GLY A 200 -13.41 -4.92 -6.86
C GLY A 200 -13.04 -6.28 -6.29
N TYR A 201 -11.96 -6.86 -6.78
CA TYR A 201 -11.40 -8.09 -6.24
C TYR A 201 -10.88 -7.92 -4.81
N ALA A 202 -10.17 -6.83 -4.54
CA ALA A 202 -9.61 -6.58 -3.22
C ALA A 202 -10.69 -6.33 -2.15
N GLU A 203 -11.77 -5.66 -2.54
CA GLU A 203 -12.86 -5.28 -1.64
C GLU A 203 -13.99 -6.32 -1.54
N THR A 204 -14.02 -7.34 -2.42
CA THR A 204 -15.12 -8.32 -2.39
C THR A 204 -15.22 -9.01 -1.03
N PRO A 205 -16.42 -9.08 -0.43
CA PRO A 205 -16.66 -9.86 0.79
C PRO A 205 -16.98 -11.34 0.51
N THR A 206 -17.16 -11.71 -0.76
CA THR A 206 -17.48 -13.07 -1.21
C THR A 206 -16.22 -13.80 -1.67
N SER A 207 -16.34 -15.05 -2.16
CA SER A 207 -15.20 -15.84 -2.60
C SER A 207 -14.32 -15.11 -3.61
N ARG A 208 -13.03 -14.96 -3.29
CA ARG A 208 -12.02 -14.37 -4.17
C ARG A 208 -11.79 -15.23 -5.40
N ARG A 209 -11.85 -16.54 -5.23
CA ARG A 209 -11.73 -17.50 -6.32
C ARG A 209 -12.87 -17.36 -7.31
N GLN A 210 -14.12 -17.25 -6.83
CA GLN A 210 -15.27 -17.00 -7.68
C GLN A 210 -15.10 -15.70 -8.47
N TYR A 211 -14.60 -14.64 -7.84
CA TYR A 211 -14.36 -13.36 -8.52
C TYR A 211 -13.36 -13.49 -9.68
N ILE A 212 -12.22 -14.15 -9.44
CA ILE A 212 -11.20 -14.37 -10.47
C ILE A 212 -11.76 -15.20 -11.62
N LEU A 213 -12.42 -16.33 -11.33
CA LEU A 213 -12.94 -17.23 -12.35
C LEU A 213 -14.03 -16.57 -13.20
N GLN A 214 -14.95 -15.83 -12.56
CA GLN A 214 -15.98 -15.10 -13.27
C GLN A 214 -15.39 -13.98 -14.16
N TYR A 215 -14.31 -13.32 -13.73
CA TYR A 215 -13.59 -12.36 -14.55
C TYR A 215 -13.08 -12.99 -15.86
N PHE A 216 -12.62 -14.24 -15.83
CA PHE A 216 -12.20 -15.00 -17.00
C PHE A 216 -13.35 -15.72 -17.72
N GLY A 217 -14.60 -15.50 -17.31
CA GLY A 217 -15.80 -16.08 -17.93
C GLY A 217 -15.96 -17.57 -17.60
N GLU A 218 -15.56 -17.99 -16.40
CA GLU A 218 -15.74 -19.34 -15.88
C GLU A 218 -16.67 -19.33 -14.68
N ASP A 219 -17.71 -20.17 -14.70
CA ASP A 219 -18.63 -20.33 -13.58
C ASP A 219 -17.96 -21.16 -12.47
N PHE A 220 -18.22 -20.78 -11.22
CA PHE A 220 -17.65 -21.45 -10.06
C PHE A 220 -18.66 -21.51 -8.92
N ASP A 221 -18.82 -22.69 -8.32
CA ASP A 221 -19.59 -22.86 -7.10
C ASP A 221 -18.72 -22.55 -5.86
N PRO A 222 -18.97 -21.42 -5.15
CA PRO A 222 -18.16 -21.01 -4.01
C PRO A 222 -18.41 -21.85 -2.75
N THR A 223 -19.32 -22.84 -2.80
CA THR A 223 -19.68 -23.69 -1.65
C THR A 223 -19.12 -25.11 -1.75
N SER A 224 -18.86 -25.62 -2.95
CA SER A 224 -18.45 -27.01 -3.19
C SER A 224 -17.46 -27.20 -4.34
N GLY A 225 -17.16 -26.15 -5.10
CA GLY A 225 -16.21 -26.22 -6.22
C GLY A 225 -14.78 -26.55 -5.77
N PRO A 226 -13.92 -27.11 -6.64
CA PRO A 226 -12.54 -27.46 -6.25
C PRO A 226 -11.77 -26.27 -5.69
N GLY A 227 -11.32 -26.35 -4.43
CA GLY A 227 -10.65 -25.28 -3.70
C GLY A 227 -11.59 -24.17 -3.21
N TRP A 228 -12.87 -24.45 -3.01
CA TRP A 228 -13.88 -23.50 -2.53
C TRP A 228 -13.50 -22.82 -1.20
N ASP A 229 -12.77 -23.52 -0.33
CA ASP A 229 -12.30 -23.07 0.98
C ASP A 229 -10.87 -22.46 0.95
N MET A 230 -10.31 -22.30 -0.25
CA MET A 230 -8.95 -21.81 -0.43
C MET A 230 -8.93 -20.30 -0.73
N ASP A 231 -9.66 -19.52 0.07
CA ASP A 231 -9.52 -18.06 0.16
C ASP A 231 -9.91 -17.54 1.55
N ASP A 232 -9.48 -16.32 1.89
CA ASP A 232 -9.67 -15.69 3.20
C ASP A 232 -11.14 -15.42 3.51
N ASN A 233 -11.97 -15.11 2.51
CA ASN A 233 -13.39 -14.84 2.70
C ASN A 233 -14.17 -16.14 2.90
N ALA A 234 -13.79 -17.22 2.22
CA ALA A 234 -14.41 -18.53 2.42
C ALA A 234 -14.12 -19.09 3.82
N ARG A 235 -12.87 -18.93 4.32
CA ARG A 235 -12.50 -19.39 5.67
C ARG A 235 -13.05 -18.52 6.79
N ASN A 236 -13.10 -17.20 6.60
CA ASN A 236 -13.58 -16.23 7.57
C ASN A 236 -14.60 -15.30 6.88
N PRO A 237 -15.82 -15.78 6.62
CA PRO A 237 -16.83 -14.99 5.92
C PRO A 237 -17.19 -13.74 6.75
N PRO A 238 -17.35 -12.58 6.10
CA PRO A 238 -17.86 -11.39 6.76
C PRO A 238 -19.27 -11.59 7.29
N GLU A 239 -19.74 -10.66 8.13
CA GLU A 239 -21.07 -10.70 8.71
C GLU A 239 -22.16 -10.69 7.62
N PRO A 240 -23.03 -11.71 7.60
CA PRO A 240 -24.13 -11.78 6.63
C PRO A 240 -25.32 -10.92 7.08
N TYR A 241 -26.10 -10.46 6.13
CA TYR A 241 -27.39 -9.79 6.37
C TYR A 241 -28.39 -10.09 5.24
N GLU A 242 -29.69 -9.88 5.52
CA GLU A 242 -30.75 -10.10 4.54
C GLU A 242 -30.69 -9.01 3.44
N GLY A 243 -30.55 -9.43 2.18
CA GLY A 243 -30.31 -8.57 1.04
C GLY A 243 -31.43 -8.53 0.00
N ARG A 244 -32.54 -9.26 0.18
CA ARG A 244 -33.61 -9.39 -0.83
C ARG A 244 -34.09 -8.03 -1.38
N GLU A 245 -34.31 -7.07 -0.49
CA GLU A 245 -34.79 -5.74 -0.89
C GLU A 245 -33.74 -4.95 -1.68
N HIS A 246 -32.46 -5.12 -1.33
CA HIS A 246 -31.34 -4.51 -2.08
C HIS A 246 -31.24 -5.10 -3.47
N VAL A 247 -31.37 -6.42 -3.60
CA VAL A 247 -31.35 -7.14 -4.88
C VAL A 247 -32.53 -6.67 -5.73
N ASP A 248 -33.76 -6.67 -5.20
CA ASP A 248 -34.96 -6.24 -5.93
C ASP A 248 -34.82 -4.81 -6.45
N LEU A 249 -34.35 -3.89 -5.59
CA LEU A 249 -34.13 -2.49 -5.98
C LEU A 249 -33.13 -2.32 -7.13
N VAL A 250 -31.99 -3.00 -7.04
CA VAL A 250 -30.94 -2.93 -8.07
C VAL A 250 -31.42 -3.55 -9.39
N LEU A 251 -32.04 -4.73 -9.33
CA LEU A 251 -32.52 -5.41 -10.55
C LEU A 251 -33.63 -4.62 -11.26
N ARG A 252 -34.58 -4.03 -10.51
CA ARG A 252 -35.61 -3.13 -11.08
C ARG A 252 -35.00 -1.89 -11.69
N LEU A 253 -33.95 -1.32 -11.09
CA LEU A 253 -33.25 -0.19 -11.67
C LEU A 253 -32.55 -0.59 -12.99
N VAL A 254 -31.90 -1.77 -13.03
CA VAL A 254 -31.28 -2.29 -14.26
C VAL A 254 -32.33 -2.54 -15.34
N GLU A 255 -33.50 -3.08 -14.99
CA GLU A 255 -34.65 -3.25 -15.92
C GLU A 255 -35.11 -1.91 -16.45
N ALA A 256 -35.35 -0.91 -15.58
CA ALA A 256 -35.81 0.43 -15.97
C ALA A 256 -34.82 1.16 -16.87
N THR A 257 -33.51 0.91 -16.73
CA THR A 257 -32.46 1.47 -17.60
C THR A 257 -32.27 0.68 -18.90
N GLY A 258 -32.94 -0.46 -19.04
CA GLY A 258 -32.80 -1.36 -20.19
C GLY A 258 -31.44 -2.05 -20.27
N GLY A 259 -30.73 -2.18 -19.14
CA GLY A 259 -29.43 -2.83 -19.06
C GLY A 259 -28.33 -2.14 -19.87
N ARG A 260 -28.28 -0.80 -19.85
CA ARG A 260 -27.38 0.02 -20.70
C ARG A 260 -26.36 0.83 -19.92
N HIS A 261 -26.32 0.68 -18.60
CA HIS A 261 -25.46 1.48 -17.73
C HIS A 261 -24.52 0.63 -16.87
N ARG A 262 -23.44 1.25 -16.42
CA ARG A 262 -22.45 0.66 -15.52
C ARG A 262 -22.93 0.70 -14.07
N GLY A 263 -22.30 -0.09 -13.20
CA GLY A 263 -22.59 -0.09 -11.77
C GLY A 263 -22.48 1.30 -11.12
N ALA A 264 -21.51 2.11 -11.53
CA ALA A 264 -21.35 3.47 -11.02
C ALA A 264 -22.56 4.36 -11.28
N PHE A 265 -23.16 4.30 -12.48
CA PHE A 265 -24.40 5.03 -12.79
C PHE A 265 -25.56 4.56 -11.90
N LEU A 266 -25.71 3.24 -11.75
CA LEU A 266 -26.78 2.68 -10.89
C LEU A 266 -26.62 3.15 -9.44
N ARG A 267 -25.40 3.10 -8.92
CA ARG A 267 -25.06 3.64 -7.59
C ARG A 267 -25.44 5.12 -7.48
N ASP A 268 -25.03 5.94 -8.45
CA ASP A 268 -25.26 7.38 -8.40
C ASP A 268 -26.76 7.72 -8.44
N VAL A 269 -27.57 6.97 -9.18
CA VAL A 269 -29.05 7.09 -9.16
C VAL A 269 -29.59 6.70 -7.77
N LEU A 270 -29.15 5.57 -7.20
CA LEU A 270 -29.59 5.10 -5.89
C LEU A 270 -29.24 6.07 -4.76
N LEU A 271 -28.13 6.79 -4.89
CA LEU A 271 -27.67 7.80 -3.93
C LEU A 271 -28.22 9.21 -4.20
N GLY A 272 -28.89 9.43 -5.34
CA GLY A 272 -29.34 10.74 -5.74
C GLY A 272 -28.21 11.70 -6.14
N ASN A 273 -27.07 11.17 -6.56
CA ASN A 273 -25.92 11.97 -6.98
C ASN A 273 -26.18 12.64 -8.33
N GLU A 274 -25.98 13.95 -8.38
CA GLU A 274 -26.03 14.71 -9.65
C GLU A 274 -24.68 14.61 -10.36
N THR A 275 -24.60 13.78 -11.39
CA THR A 275 -23.48 13.67 -12.31
C THR A 275 -23.91 14.04 -13.72
N GLN A 276 -22.97 14.28 -14.63
CA GLN A 276 -23.30 14.54 -16.04
C GLN A 276 -24.10 13.38 -16.64
N GLU A 277 -23.80 12.15 -16.26
CA GLU A 277 -24.48 10.95 -16.75
C GLU A 277 -25.89 10.83 -16.16
N THR A 278 -26.07 11.01 -14.84
CA THR A 278 -27.40 11.00 -14.22
C THR A 278 -28.28 12.15 -14.71
N SER A 279 -27.75 13.35 -14.87
CA SER A 279 -28.49 14.52 -15.41
C SER A 279 -28.96 14.27 -16.85
N THR A 280 -28.19 13.51 -17.64
CA THR A 280 -28.54 13.22 -19.04
C THR A 280 -29.54 12.07 -19.18
N TYR A 281 -29.40 11.01 -18.37
CA TYR A 281 -30.12 9.75 -18.58
C TYR A 281 -31.12 9.38 -17.48
N ALA A 282 -31.05 10.00 -16.28
CA ALA A 282 -31.94 9.72 -15.16
C ALA A 282 -33.28 10.52 -15.26
N GLY A 283 -33.94 10.49 -16.40
CA GLY A 283 -35.24 11.18 -16.59
C GLY A 283 -36.37 10.64 -15.69
N GLU A 284 -37.63 11.06 -15.98
CA GLU A 284 -38.81 10.72 -15.16
C GLU A 284 -38.93 9.22 -14.81
N LYS A 285 -38.48 8.33 -15.69
CA LYS A 285 -38.52 6.87 -15.47
C LYS A 285 -37.67 6.41 -14.29
N LEU A 286 -36.57 7.10 -13.96
CA LEU A 286 -35.68 6.77 -12.87
C LEU A 286 -35.93 7.57 -11.60
N ALA A 287 -36.86 8.53 -11.63
CA ALA A 287 -37.23 9.36 -10.48
C ALA A 287 -37.67 8.52 -9.26
N ALA A 288 -38.28 7.34 -9.50
CA ALA A 288 -38.70 6.43 -8.45
C ALA A 288 -37.52 5.77 -7.69
N PHE A 289 -36.31 5.75 -8.28
CA PHE A 289 -35.10 5.14 -7.70
C PHE A 289 -34.16 6.15 -7.09
N ASN A 290 -34.31 7.44 -7.47
CA ASN A 290 -33.40 8.50 -7.07
C ASN A 290 -33.32 8.67 -5.54
N GLY A 291 -32.17 8.49 -4.98
CA GLY A 291 -31.90 8.59 -3.53
C GLY A 291 -32.45 7.43 -2.67
N LYS A 292 -33.13 6.43 -3.25
CA LYS A 292 -33.71 5.31 -2.50
C LYS A 292 -32.68 4.45 -1.76
N GLY A 293 -31.45 4.43 -2.24
CA GLY A 293 -30.38 3.68 -1.60
C GLY A 293 -29.94 4.25 -0.26
N LEU A 294 -30.13 5.54 -0.02
CA LEU A 294 -29.69 6.21 1.21
C LEU A 294 -30.38 5.68 2.48
N ASP A 295 -31.65 5.23 2.32
CA ASP A 295 -32.44 4.68 3.44
C ASP A 295 -32.10 3.21 3.74
N MET A 296 -31.37 2.54 2.84
CA MET A 296 -31.14 1.08 2.90
C MET A 296 -29.72 0.69 3.29
N ALA A 297 -28.72 1.44 2.84
CA ALA A 297 -27.32 1.16 3.13
C ALA A 297 -26.45 2.44 3.09
N PRO A 298 -25.31 2.46 3.77
CA PRO A 298 -24.33 3.54 3.64
C PRO A 298 -23.88 3.72 2.18
N ALA A 299 -23.61 4.96 1.79
CA ALA A 299 -23.28 5.30 0.40
C ALA A 299 -22.09 4.48 -0.16
N GLU A 300 -21.09 4.26 0.66
CA GLU A 300 -19.87 3.49 0.34
C GLU A 300 -20.13 1.99 0.11
N ALA A 301 -21.22 1.45 0.61
CA ALA A 301 -21.53 0.02 0.49
C ALA A 301 -22.12 -0.36 -0.87
N TRP A 302 -22.69 0.59 -1.62
CA TRP A 302 -23.45 0.28 -2.84
C TRP A 302 -22.62 -0.34 -3.96
N ASP A 303 -21.37 0.05 -4.14
CA ASP A 303 -20.51 -0.60 -5.13
C ASP A 303 -20.29 -2.08 -4.77
N GLY A 304 -20.13 -2.39 -3.48
CA GLY A 304 -20.01 -3.75 -2.95
C GLY A 304 -21.30 -4.56 -3.11
N ILE A 305 -22.46 -3.96 -2.84
CA ILE A 305 -23.78 -4.58 -3.00
C ILE A 305 -24.05 -4.94 -4.48
N ILE A 306 -23.89 -3.99 -5.40
CA ILE A 306 -24.07 -4.22 -6.84
C ILE A 306 -23.14 -5.33 -7.33
N ARG A 307 -21.91 -5.35 -6.84
CA ARG A 307 -20.92 -6.37 -7.18
C ARG A 307 -21.33 -7.76 -6.69
N GLN A 308 -21.82 -7.88 -5.45
CA GLN A 308 -22.31 -9.15 -4.91
C GLN A 308 -23.50 -9.69 -5.72
N ILE A 309 -24.41 -8.83 -6.13
CA ILE A 309 -25.56 -9.17 -6.99
C ILE A 309 -25.09 -9.70 -8.35
N ALA A 310 -24.07 -9.07 -8.93
CA ALA A 310 -23.48 -9.55 -10.19
C ALA A 310 -22.73 -10.89 -10.00
N LEU A 311 -21.97 -11.06 -8.94
CA LEU A 311 -21.26 -12.31 -8.61
C LEU A 311 -22.23 -13.47 -8.33
N ALA A 312 -23.43 -13.17 -7.80
CA ALA A 312 -24.49 -14.15 -7.62
C ALA A 312 -25.18 -14.57 -8.93
N GLY A 313 -24.77 -14.01 -10.06
CA GLY A 313 -25.27 -14.35 -11.38
C GLY A 313 -26.60 -13.71 -11.76
N PHE A 314 -27.12 -12.75 -10.96
CA PHE A 314 -28.35 -12.01 -11.32
C PHE A 314 -28.11 -10.93 -12.37
N LEU A 315 -26.87 -10.43 -12.47
CA LEU A 315 -26.45 -9.47 -13.46
C LEU A 315 -25.29 -10.01 -14.27
N LYS A 316 -25.30 -9.74 -15.57
CA LYS A 316 -24.20 -10.00 -16.48
C LYS A 316 -23.47 -8.72 -16.78
N LYS A 317 -22.17 -8.70 -16.54
CA LYS A 317 -21.30 -7.59 -16.91
C LYS A 317 -20.79 -7.78 -18.32
N LYS A 318 -21.15 -6.85 -19.21
CA LYS A 318 -20.71 -6.85 -20.60
C LYS A 318 -19.39 -6.10 -20.72
N THR A 319 -18.30 -6.84 -20.71
CA THR A 319 -16.93 -6.28 -20.76
C THR A 319 -16.67 -5.58 -22.09
N GLU A 320 -17.26 -6.06 -23.19
CA GLU A 320 -17.22 -5.46 -24.52
C GLU A 320 -17.94 -4.12 -24.62
N GLU A 321 -18.88 -3.83 -23.73
CA GLU A 321 -19.63 -2.58 -23.62
C GLU A 321 -19.16 -1.76 -22.39
N PHE A 322 -17.87 -1.78 -22.10
CA PHE A 322 -17.24 -1.04 -20.99
C PHE A 322 -17.82 -1.35 -19.60
N GLY A 323 -18.27 -2.58 -19.37
CA GLY A 323 -18.74 -3.02 -18.05
C GLY A 323 -20.19 -2.64 -17.75
N VAL A 324 -21.00 -2.47 -18.78
CA VAL A 324 -22.46 -2.30 -18.65
C VAL A 324 -23.07 -3.54 -18.00
N LEU A 325 -24.03 -3.33 -17.09
CA LEU A 325 -24.74 -4.40 -16.40
C LEU A 325 -26.12 -4.62 -17.04
N SER A 326 -26.45 -5.89 -17.32
CA SER A 326 -27.75 -6.31 -17.82
C SER A 326 -28.29 -7.47 -16.98
N LEU A 327 -29.60 -7.64 -16.93
CA LEU A 327 -30.23 -8.79 -16.28
C LEU A 327 -29.81 -10.11 -16.94
N THR A 328 -29.75 -11.14 -16.14
CA THR A 328 -29.69 -12.54 -16.58
C THR A 328 -31.08 -13.17 -16.45
N GLU A 329 -31.26 -14.40 -16.98
CA GLU A 329 -32.47 -15.17 -16.73
C GLU A 329 -32.74 -15.38 -15.23
N ALA A 330 -31.68 -15.57 -14.43
CA ALA A 330 -31.77 -15.68 -12.98
C ALA A 330 -32.22 -14.37 -12.32
N GLY A 331 -31.76 -13.22 -12.85
CA GLY A 331 -32.19 -11.90 -12.39
C GLY A 331 -33.66 -11.61 -12.73
N GLU A 332 -34.10 -11.93 -13.93
CA GLU A 332 -35.49 -11.83 -14.34
C GLU A 332 -36.41 -12.73 -13.48
N ALA A 333 -36.01 -13.98 -13.27
CA ALA A 333 -36.74 -14.90 -12.39
C ALA A 333 -36.81 -14.42 -10.93
N PHE A 334 -35.78 -13.71 -10.45
CA PHE A 334 -35.81 -13.11 -9.11
C PHE A 334 -36.83 -11.96 -9.03
N LEU A 335 -36.95 -11.12 -10.07
CA LEU A 335 -37.94 -10.05 -10.13
C LEU A 335 -39.38 -10.57 -10.14
N ASP A 336 -39.61 -11.70 -10.81
CA ASP A 336 -40.93 -12.37 -10.85
C ASP A 336 -41.27 -13.01 -9.50
N THR A 337 -40.30 -13.60 -8.83
CA THR A 337 -40.48 -14.31 -7.56
C THR A 337 -39.29 -14.01 -6.62
N PRO A 338 -39.34 -12.87 -5.92
CA PRO A 338 -38.27 -12.50 -4.98
C PRO A 338 -38.13 -13.53 -3.86
N ARG A 339 -36.89 -13.92 -3.58
CA ARG A 339 -36.53 -14.89 -2.55
C ARG A 339 -35.50 -14.31 -1.61
N ASP A 340 -35.34 -14.94 -0.46
CA ASP A 340 -34.30 -14.55 0.50
C ASP A 340 -32.92 -14.63 -0.17
N PHE A 341 -32.11 -13.61 0.09
CA PHE A 341 -30.76 -13.53 -0.46
C PHE A 341 -29.81 -12.94 0.60
N THR A 342 -28.67 -13.59 0.80
CA THR A 342 -27.68 -13.15 1.76
C THR A 342 -26.65 -12.24 1.11
N LEU A 343 -26.53 -11.03 1.62
CA LEU A 343 -25.42 -10.12 1.38
C LEU A 343 -24.46 -10.15 2.56
N TYR A 344 -23.23 -9.73 2.32
CA TYR A 344 -22.18 -9.64 3.32
C TYR A 344 -21.72 -8.20 3.48
N LYS A 345 -21.44 -7.80 4.73
CA LYS A 345 -20.87 -6.49 5.05
C LYS A 345 -19.47 -6.34 4.50
N ASP A 346 -19.08 -5.13 4.16
CA ASP A 346 -17.71 -4.79 3.75
C ASP A 346 -16.73 -5.05 4.91
N LYS A 347 -15.56 -5.60 4.60
CA LYS A 347 -14.46 -5.85 5.56
C LYS A 347 -13.68 -4.57 5.92
N GLY A 348 -14.07 -3.40 5.44
CA GLY A 348 -13.35 -2.14 5.73
C GLY A 348 -11.94 -2.09 5.11
N MET A 349 -11.76 -2.68 3.93
CA MET A 349 -10.47 -2.76 3.23
C MET A 349 -9.95 -1.39 2.75
N ARG A 350 -10.78 -0.34 2.75
CA ARG A 350 -10.41 1.02 2.33
C ARG A 350 -9.68 1.77 3.43
N VAL A 351 -8.49 1.32 3.77
CA VAL A 351 -7.64 2.04 4.72
C VAL A 351 -6.78 3.05 3.95
N ARG A 352 -6.84 4.34 4.33
CA ARG A 352 -5.84 5.31 3.93
C ARG A 352 -4.64 5.16 4.85
N THR A 353 -3.57 4.58 4.34
CA THR A 353 -2.27 4.68 5.00
C THR A 353 -1.69 6.05 4.67
N THR A 354 -1.62 6.94 5.63
CA THR A 354 -0.66 8.05 5.59
C THR A 354 0.72 7.41 5.70
N GLU A 355 1.62 7.62 4.73
CA GLU A 355 3.05 7.28 4.92
C GLU A 355 3.65 8.28 5.90
N PRO A 356 4.57 7.85 6.73
CA PRO A 356 4.52 6.72 7.65
C PRO A 356 4.10 7.18 9.03
N SER A 357 2.87 7.05 9.39
CA SER A 357 2.56 6.82 10.79
C SER A 357 2.42 5.33 10.90
N ALA A 358 3.41 4.70 11.45
CA ALA A 358 3.25 3.39 12.00
C ALA A 358 1.99 3.40 12.86
N THR A 359 1.25 2.31 12.74
CA THR A 359 0.16 1.86 13.59
C THR A 359 -1.27 2.27 13.26
N GLY A 360 -2.06 1.22 13.11
CA GLY A 360 -3.43 1.14 13.54
C GLY A 360 -3.59 0.70 15.00
N ALA A 361 -2.58 0.90 15.84
CA ALA A 361 -2.76 0.93 17.29
C ALA A 361 -3.33 2.31 17.63
N ALA A 362 -4.40 2.37 18.40
CA ALA A 362 -4.90 3.63 18.93
C ALA A 362 -3.79 4.26 19.77
N LEU A 363 -3.60 5.58 19.62
CA LEU A 363 -2.67 6.34 20.44
C LEU A 363 -3.03 6.11 21.92
N ASP A 364 -2.08 5.61 22.69
CA ASP A 364 -2.24 5.46 24.15
C ASP A 364 -2.01 6.83 24.80
N GLU A 365 -3.10 7.60 24.93
CA GLU A 365 -3.07 8.93 25.56
C GLU A 365 -2.48 8.90 26.98
N PRO A 366 -2.85 7.95 27.88
CA PRO A 366 -2.22 7.80 29.18
C PRO A 366 -0.70 7.61 29.11
N LEU A 367 -0.19 6.75 28.23
CA LEU A 367 1.24 6.55 28.06
C LEU A 367 1.91 7.81 27.47
N LEU A 368 1.27 8.47 26.52
CA LEU A 368 1.80 9.71 25.95
C LEU A 368 2.00 10.78 27.01
N ASP A 369 1.04 10.96 27.92
CA ASP A 369 1.15 11.92 29.03
C ASP A 369 2.29 11.56 29.99
N LEU A 370 2.47 10.26 30.28
CA LEU A 370 3.60 9.79 31.10
C LEU A 370 4.96 10.05 30.40
N LEU A 371 5.05 9.80 29.10
CA LEU A 371 6.26 10.06 28.31
C LEU A 371 6.60 11.56 28.25
N ARG A 372 5.60 12.43 28.10
CA ARG A 372 5.77 13.89 28.16
C ARG A 372 6.24 14.35 29.55
N GLY A 373 5.69 13.77 30.60
CA GLY A 373 6.12 14.00 31.97
C GLY A 373 7.59 13.65 32.20
N LEU A 374 7.98 12.43 31.80
CA LEU A 374 9.36 11.95 31.89
C LEU A 374 10.32 12.81 31.05
N ARG A 375 9.93 13.22 29.84
CA ARG A 375 10.72 14.12 29.01
C ARG A 375 10.99 15.45 29.71
N LYS A 376 10.00 16.01 30.40
CA LYS A 376 10.15 17.28 31.17
C LYS A 376 11.09 17.11 32.37
N GLU A 377 11.03 15.96 33.05
CA GLU A 377 11.94 15.63 34.15
C GLU A 377 13.39 15.51 33.66
N GLU A 378 13.59 14.75 32.57
CA GLU A 378 14.90 14.56 31.95
C GLU A 378 15.47 15.89 31.38
N SER A 379 14.61 16.71 30.77
CA SER A 379 14.95 18.07 30.30
C SER A 379 15.50 18.93 31.43
N THR A 380 14.81 18.96 32.57
CA THR A 380 15.25 19.70 33.75
C THR A 380 16.56 19.13 34.33
N ARG A 381 16.70 17.82 34.41
CA ARG A 381 17.88 17.12 34.93
C ARG A 381 19.13 17.40 34.10
N LEU A 382 18.97 17.45 32.77
CA LEU A 382 20.07 17.59 31.81
C LEU A 382 20.31 19.06 31.42
N SER A 383 19.43 19.98 31.82
CA SER A 383 19.43 21.39 31.38
C SER A 383 19.41 21.51 29.86
N LEU A 384 18.55 20.72 29.20
CA LEU A 384 18.35 20.68 27.75
C LEU A 384 16.89 20.98 27.42
N PRO A 385 16.59 21.66 26.32
CA PRO A 385 15.22 21.81 25.84
C PRO A 385 14.54 20.45 25.62
N PRO A 386 13.22 20.27 25.91
CA PRO A 386 12.52 19.01 25.83
C PRO A 386 12.59 18.34 24.44
N PHE A 387 12.49 19.12 23.36
CA PHE A 387 12.51 18.63 22.00
C PHE A 387 13.87 18.02 21.57
N VAL A 388 14.96 18.40 22.24
CA VAL A 388 16.30 17.83 22.02
C VAL A 388 16.33 16.36 22.45
N ILE A 389 15.63 16.02 23.52
CA ILE A 389 15.53 14.63 24.02
C ILE A 389 14.75 13.80 23.02
N PHE A 390 13.43 14.04 22.91
CA PHE A 390 12.56 13.44 21.91
C PHE A 390 11.49 14.45 21.46
N SER A 391 11.21 14.52 20.17
CA SER A 391 10.15 15.35 19.62
C SER A 391 8.76 14.81 19.97
N ASP A 392 7.71 15.64 19.91
CA ASP A 392 6.33 15.17 20.14
C ASP A 392 5.92 14.03 19.19
N PRO A 393 6.18 14.10 17.87
CA PRO A 393 5.92 12.97 16.99
C PRO A 393 6.64 11.68 17.39
N SER A 394 7.86 11.76 17.93
CA SER A 394 8.59 10.58 18.43
C SER A 394 7.91 9.99 19.67
N LEU A 395 7.39 10.80 20.59
CA LEU A 395 6.66 10.34 21.78
C LEU A 395 5.31 9.73 21.41
N GLU A 396 4.59 10.33 20.47
CA GLU A 396 3.33 9.78 19.94
C GLU A 396 3.57 8.42 19.30
N GLU A 397 4.64 8.27 18.55
CA GLU A 397 5.02 7.01 17.93
C GLU A 397 5.45 5.98 18.99
N MET A 398 6.14 6.36 20.07
CA MET A 398 6.44 5.51 21.22
C MET A 398 5.17 5.06 21.95
N ALA A 399 4.21 5.96 22.18
CA ALA A 399 2.91 5.66 22.82
C ALA A 399 2.01 4.79 21.95
N THR A 400 2.33 4.67 20.70
CA THR A 400 1.59 3.84 19.76
C THR A 400 2.23 2.46 19.59
N HIS A 401 3.58 2.40 19.60
CA HIS A 401 4.35 1.19 19.28
C HIS A 401 4.91 0.45 20.50
N TYR A 402 4.91 1.08 21.66
CA TYR A 402 5.43 0.52 22.90
C TYR A 402 6.84 -0.11 22.77
N PRO A 403 7.87 0.62 22.32
CA PRO A 403 9.23 0.07 22.21
C PRO A 403 9.73 -0.40 23.58
N CYS A 404 10.20 -1.65 23.67
CA CYS A 404 10.67 -2.26 24.92
C CYS A 404 12.18 -2.51 24.97
N ASN A 405 12.89 -2.32 23.88
CA ASN A 405 14.35 -2.46 23.80
C ASN A 405 14.97 -1.38 22.90
N GLU A 406 16.29 -1.28 22.92
CA GLU A 406 17.01 -0.27 22.14
C GLU A 406 16.80 -0.41 20.62
N ASP A 407 16.72 -1.64 20.11
CA ASP A 407 16.49 -1.88 18.69
C ASP A 407 15.10 -1.40 18.25
N GLU A 408 14.07 -1.60 19.06
CA GLU A 408 12.72 -1.09 18.81
C GLU A 408 12.67 0.44 18.92
N LEU A 409 13.37 1.02 19.90
CA LEU A 409 13.42 2.46 20.07
C LEU A 409 14.13 3.16 18.89
N LEU A 410 15.11 2.50 18.27
CA LEU A 410 15.76 2.95 17.04
C LEU A 410 14.83 2.97 15.81
N MET A 411 13.70 2.26 15.89
CA MET A 411 12.70 2.23 14.81
C MET A 411 11.78 3.47 14.82
N ILE A 412 11.73 4.19 15.94
CA ILE A 412 10.90 5.40 16.10
C ILE A 412 11.48 6.54 15.27
N ASN A 413 10.63 7.23 14.51
CA ASN A 413 11.05 8.37 13.70
C ASN A 413 11.66 9.47 14.57
N GLY A 414 12.79 10.04 14.11
CA GLY A 414 13.52 11.07 14.86
C GLY A 414 14.33 10.55 16.04
N VAL A 415 14.46 9.21 16.20
CA VAL A 415 15.26 8.59 17.25
C VAL A 415 16.47 7.90 16.65
N GLY A 416 17.63 8.52 16.77
CA GLY A 416 18.91 7.97 16.31
C GLY A 416 19.68 7.24 17.41
N ALA A 417 20.71 6.48 17.04
CA ALA A 417 21.52 5.68 17.97
C ALA A 417 22.18 6.53 19.10
N SER A 418 22.48 7.79 18.82
CA SER A 418 23.00 8.71 19.83
C SER A 418 21.95 9.03 20.89
N LYS A 419 20.71 9.34 20.47
CA LYS A 419 19.58 9.63 21.37
C LYS A 419 19.21 8.41 22.21
N VAL A 420 19.18 7.20 21.61
CA VAL A 420 18.90 5.95 22.33
C VAL A 420 19.92 5.75 23.46
N ARG A 421 21.22 5.89 23.17
CA ARG A 421 22.28 5.75 24.19
C ARG A 421 22.25 6.82 25.28
N LYS A 422 21.89 8.07 24.92
CA LYS A 422 21.88 9.19 25.88
C LYS A 422 20.60 9.22 26.73
N PHE A 423 19.45 8.94 26.13
CA PHE A 423 18.14 9.20 26.72
C PHE A 423 17.23 7.97 26.78
N GLY A 424 17.49 6.90 26.03
CA GLY A 424 16.54 5.80 25.80
C GLY A 424 16.17 4.98 27.03
N THR A 425 17.14 4.72 27.94
CA THR A 425 16.93 3.81 29.08
C THR A 425 15.73 4.16 29.98
N PRO A 426 15.52 5.41 30.42
CA PRO A 426 14.37 5.74 31.27
C PRO A 426 13.04 5.59 30.54
N PHE A 427 12.97 5.94 29.26
CA PHE A 427 11.76 5.81 28.45
C PHE A 427 11.37 4.35 28.21
N LEU A 428 12.35 3.48 27.90
CA LEU A 428 12.13 2.04 27.79
C LEU A 428 11.63 1.42 29.11
N ALA A 429 12.15 1.88 30.25
CA ALA A 429 11.70 1.42 31.55
C ALA A 429 10.23 1.81 31.82
N LEU A 430 9.88 3.08 31.56
CA LEU A 430 8.52 3.59 31.72
C LEU A 430 7.50 2.84 30.84
N ILE A 431 7.84 2.62 29.57
CA ILE A 431 6.96 1.90 28.64
C ILE A 431 6.72 0.46 29.12
N LYS A 432 7.75 -0.23 29.60
CA LYS A 432 7.61 -1.59 30.16
C LYS A 432 6.72 -1.62 31.40
N GLU A 433 6.92 -0.68 32.31
CA GLU A 433 6.12 -0.56 33.52
C GLU A 433 4.64 -0.29 33.20
N HIS A 434 4.38 0.58 32.21
CA HIS A 434 3.02 0.86 31.74
C HIS A 434 2.35 -0.38 31.16
N LEU A 435 3.04 -1.14 30.30
CA LEU A 435 2.53 -2.38 29.72
C LEU A 435 2.20 -3.42 30.79
N GLU A 436 3.06 -3.58 31.81
CA GLU A 436 2.84 -4.49 32.92
C GLU A 436 1.65 -4.04 33.80
N SER A 437 1.52 -2.74 34.07
CA SER A 437 0.45 -2.20 34.92
C SER A 437 -0.93 -2.27 34.29
N GLU A 438 -1.03 -2.04 32.98
CA GLU A 438 -2.29 -2.08 32.23
C GLU A 438 -2.63 -3.48 31.70
N GLY A 439 -1.74 -4.47 31.88
CA GLY A 439 -1.94 -5.82 31.40
C GLY A 439 -2.03 -5.91 29.88
N ILE A 440 -1.33 -5.01 29.17
CA ILE A 440 -1.29 -5.00 27.72
C ILE A 440 -0.37 -6.13 27.27
N GLU A 441 -0.95 -7.23 26.79
CA GLU A 441 -0.21 -8.31 26.14
C GLU A 441 0.22 -7.83 24.74
N ARG A 442 1.51 -7.54 24.59
CA ARG A 442 2.11 -7.45 23.26
C ARG A 442 2.10 -8.85 22.65
N MET A 443 1.52 -9.02 21.47
CA MET A 443 1.84 -10.21 20.65
C MET A 443 3.35 -10.27 20.54
N GLU A 444 4.00 -11.41 20.84
CA GLU A 444 5.46 -11.60 20.77
C GLU A 444 5.97 -11.06 19.43
N ASP A 445 6.50 -9.86 19.48
CA ASP A 445 6.82 -9.10 18.30
C ASP A 445 8.12 -9.60 17.70
N LEU A 446 7.99 -10.14 16.50
CA LEU A 446 9.13 -10.26 15.62
C LEU A 446 9.67 -8.84 15.39
N VAL A 447 10.82 -8.54 15.99
CA VAL A 447 11.54 -7.29 15.73
C VAL A 447 12.05 -7.34 14.30
N VAL A 448 11.28 -6.72 13.39
CA VAL A 448 11.71 -6.56 12.00
C VAL A 448 12.79 -5.49 11.96
N ARG A 449 14.04 -5.92 11.75
CA ARG A 449 15.15 -5.00 11.54
C ARG A 449 14.92 -4.24 10.24
N SER A 450 14.69 -2.92 10.34
CA SER A 450 14.69 -2.06 9.17
C SER A 450 16.13 -1.72 8.77
N VAL A 451 16.40 -1.64 7.49
CA VAL A 451 17.62 -1.01 7.01
C VAL A 451 17.41 0.48 7.16
N ALA A 452 18.02 1.09 8.18
CA ALA A 452 18.21 2.53 8.19
C ALA A 452 18.85 2.88 6.84
N GLY A 453 18.06 3.54 5.98
CA GLY A 453 18.46 3.71 4.58
C GLY A 453 19.87 4.28 4.49
N ARG A 454 20.81 3.45 4.04
CA ARG A 454 22.06 3.93 3.45
C ARG A 454 21.67 4.64 2.16
N ASN A 455 21.07 5.80 2.32
CA ASN A 455 20.84 6.68 1.20
C ASN A 455 22.21 7.07 0.69
N ALA A 456 22.61 6.57 -0.48
CA ALA A 456 23.78 7.07 -1.19
C ALA A 456 23.73 8.61 -1.30
N GLY A 457 22.53 9.20 -1.33
CA GLY A 457 22.27 10.64 -1.22
C GLY A 457 22.72 11.23 0.12
N LYS A 458 22.38 10.62 1.27
CA LYS A 458 22.78 11.14 2.59
C LYS A 458 24.29 11.14 2.77
N VAL A 459 24.97 10.04 2.39
CA VAL A 459 26.44 9.94 2.42
C VAL A 459 27.09 10.97 1.49
N ASN A 460 26.51 11.18 0.33
CA ASN A 460 27.00 12.15 -0.66
C ASN A 460 26.84 13.59 -0.15
N ILE A 461 25.71 13.93 0.50
CA ILE A 461 25.48 15.24 1.13
C ILE A 461 26.52 15.46 2.22
N ILE A 462 26.70 14.52 3.16
CA ILE A 462 27.68 14.63 4.26
C ILE A 462 29.09 14.86 3.69
N GLN A 463 29.52 14.05 2.73
CA GLN A 463 30.84 14.20 2.12
C GLN A 463 31.07 15.54 1.45
N LYS A 464 30.03 16.18 0.89
CA LYS A 464 30.11 17.50 0.27
C LYS A 464 30.13 18.61 1.31
N LEU A 465 29.34 18.48 2.38
CA LEU A 465 29.41 19.37 3.53
C LEU A 465 30.81 19.32 4.20
N ASP A 466 31.38 18.13 4.37
CA ASP A 466 32.76 17.94 4.88
C ASP A 466 33.82 18.58 3.96
N ARG A 467 33.54 18.68 2.64
CA ARG A 467 34.39 19.36 1.66
C ARG A 467 34.13 20.86 1.59
N ARG A 468 33.25 21.41 2.42
CA ARG A 468 32.85 22.81 2.47
C ARG A 468 32.35 23.34 1.12
N MET A 469 31.52 22.57 0.42
CA MET A 469 30.84 23.03 -0.80
C MET A 469 29.64 23.92 -0.42
N SER A 470 29.33 24.92 -1.27
CA SER A 470 28.14 25.76 -1.05
C SER A 470 26.83 24.93 -1.12
N LEU A 471 25.77 25.40 -0.46
CA LEU A 471 24.47 24.69 -0.48
C LEU A 471 23.91 24.63 -1.90
N GLU A 472 24.11 25.66 -2.72
CA GLU A 472 23.66 25.72 -4.12
C GLU A 472 24.37 24.66 -4.97
N ASP A 473 25.68 24.48 -4.80
CA ASP A 473 26.45 23.46 -5.54
C ASP A 473 26.04 22.06 -5.12
N ILE A 474 25.77 21.86 -3.83
CA ILE A 474 25.28 20.57 -3.32
C ILE A 474 23.89 20.29 -3.89
N ALA A 475 22.96 21.26 -3.83
CA ALA A 475 21.61 21.14 -4.34
C ALA A 475 21.59 20.86 -5.84
N ALA A 476 22.37 21.65 -6.63
CA ALA A 476 22.51 21.42 -8.07
C ALA A 476 23.02 20.02 -8.40
N SER A 477 23.99 19.50 -7.64
CA SER A 477 24.53 18.16 -7.82
C SER A 477 23.59 17.03 -7.44
N GLN A 478 22.60 17.30 -6.58
CA GLN A 478 21.53 16.37 -6.18
C GLN A 478 20.28 16.51 -7.05
N GLN A 479 20.24 17.51 -7.95
CA GLN A 479 19.09 17.85 -8.78
C GLN A 479 17.84 18.20 -7.94
N CYS A 480 18.05 18.92 -6.83
CA CYS A 480 17.00 19.36 -5.91
C CYS A 480 17.14 20.89 -5.64
N SER A 481 16.12 21.48 -5.04
CA SER A 481 16.19 22.86 -4.51
C SER A 481 17.04 22.93 -3.24
N VAL A 482 17.45 24.15 -2.85
CA VAL A 482 18.15 24.37 -1.57
C VAL A 482 17.22 24.01 -0.40
N GLU A 483 15.93 24.31 -0.50
CA GLU A 483 14.91 23.95 0.49
C GLU A 483 14.82 22.43 0.68
N GLU A 484 14.71 21.66 -0.39
CA GLU A 484 14.73 20.17 -0.35
C GLU A 484 16.06 19.63 0.18
N LEU A 485 17.17 20.32 -0.05
CA LEU A 485 18.46 19.95 0.52
C LEU A 485 18.50 20.18 2.04
N LEU A 486 17.96 21.29 2.52
CA LEU A 486 17.84 21.58 3.96
C LEU A 486 16.96 20.56 4.66
N ASP A 487 15.84 20.15 4.06
CA ASP A 487 15.01 19.05 4.55
C ASP A 487 15.80 17.74 4.70
N ALA A 488 16.65 17.45 3.70
CA ALA A 488 17.49 16.26 3.74
C ALA A 488 18.56 16.33 4.83
N ILE A 489 19.17 17.52 5.05
CA ILE A 489 20.18 17.75 6.10
C ILE A 489 19.53 17.65 7.49
N GLU A 490 18.35 18.26 7.69
CA GLU A 490 17.58 18.10 8.94
C GLU A 490 17.30 16.64 9.26
N GLY A 491 16.86 15.87 8.25
CA GLY A 491 16.66 14.43 8.40
C GLY A 491 17.95 13.65 8.71
N ILE A 492 19.12 14.11 8.26
CA ILE A 492 20.43 13.54 8.60
C ILE A 492 20.76 13.82 10.07
N VAL A 493 20.61 15.06 10.49
CA VAL A 493 20.89 15.49 11.89
C VAL A 493 19.92 14.82 12.86
N ALA A 494 18.62 14.79 12.52
CA ALA A 494 17.60 14.10 13.34
C ALA A 494 17.90 12.60 13.50
N SER A 495 18.55 11.96 12.51
CA SER A 495 18.99 10.55 12.60
C SER A 495 20.25 10.33 13.45
N GLY A 496 20.77 11.36 14.12
CA GLY A 496 21.92 11.25 15.03
C GLY A 496 23.28 11.38 14.34
N THR A 497 23.34 12.06 13.19
CA THR A 497 24.60 12.30 12.48
C THR A 497 25.00 13.77 12.62
N LYS A 498 26.22 14.01 13.11
CA LYS A 498 26.78 15.37 13.14
C LYS A 498 27.13 15.85 11.74
N VAL A 499 26.80 17.11 11.45
CA VAL A 499 27.18 17.80 10.21
C VAL A 499 27.86 19.13 10.56
N GLY A 500 28.91 19.48 9.83
CA GLY A 500 29.62 20.75 10.02
C GLY A 500 29.05 21.81 9.07
N LEU A 501 28.33 22.78 9.61
CA LEU A 501 27.71 23.89 8.86
C LEU A 501 28.30 25.26 9.19
N ASP A 502 29.36 25.34 10.01
CA ASP A 502 29.94 26.61 10.44
C ASP A 502 30.29 27.53 9.27
N TYR A 503 30.92 26.97 8.23
CA TYR A 503 31.33 27.73 7.02
C TYR A 503 30.13 28.28 6.23
N VAL A 504 28.97 27.60 6.28
CA VAL A 504 27.73 28.07 5.65
C VAL A 504 27.14 29.20 6.45
N LEU A 505 27.04 29.02 7.78
CA LEU A 505 26.48 30.04 8.67
C LEU A 505 27.27 31.36 8.65
N GLU A 506 28.62 31.31 8.58
CA GLU A 506 29.49 32.47 8.43
C GLU A 506 29.22 33.27 7.14
N GLU A 507 28.59 32.69 6.12
CA GLU A 507 28.20 33.39 4.88
C GLU A 507 26.86 34.14 5.02
N TYR A 508 25.99 33.70 5.93
CA TYR A 508 24.62 34.24 6.10
C TYR A 508 24.47 35.10 7.36
N LEU A 509 25.18 34.79 8.45
CA LEU A 509 25.01 35.41 9.78
C LEU A 509 26.37 35.75 10.41
N ASP A 510 26.40 36.81 11.18
CA ASP A 510 27.52 37.10 12.07
C ASP A 510 27.46 36.28 13.37
N GLU A 511 28.55 36.29 14.13
CA GLU A 511 28.73 35.49 15.32
C GLU A 511 27.72 35.86 16.42
N ASP A 512 27.41 37.14 16.54
CA ASP A 512 26.44 37.67 17.54
C ASP A 512 25.01 37.20 17.21
N SER A 513 24.62 37.21 15.93
CA SER A 513 23.31 36.73 15.46
C SER A 513 23.14 35.20 15.62
N ILE A 514 24.22 34.44 15.43
CA ILE A 514 24.20 32.99 15.66
C ILE A 514 24.01 32.70 17.16
N GLU A 515 24.68 33.45 18.05
CA GLU A 515 24.57 33.30 19.50
C GLU A 515 23.16 33.69 19.99
N GLU A 516 22.56 34.74 19.46
CA GLU A 516 21.20 35.17 19.78
C GLU A 516 20.16 34.10 19.41
N LEU A 517 20.22 33.57 18.18
CA LEU A 517 19.34 32.50 17.74
C LEU A 517 19.58 31.17 18.50
N TRP A 518 20.84 30.93 18.89
CA TRP A 518 21.18 29.76 19.70
C TRP A 518 20.55 29.82 21.08
N ASP A 519 20.62 30.95 21.74
CA ASP A 519 20.01 31.18 23.05
C ASP A 519 18.48 31.06 22.98
N CYS A 520 17.88 31.59 21.92
CA CYS A 520 16.44 31.43 21.67
C CYS A 520 16.07 29.95 21.54
N PHE A 521 16.82 29.12 20.80
CA PHE A 521 16.57 27.67 20.74
C PHE A 521 16.79 26.96 22.08
N MET A 522 17.69 27.46 22.94
CA MET A 522 17.87 26.93 24.31
C MET A 522 16.67 27.19 25.21
N GLU A 523 15.95 28.28 25.00
CA GLU A 523 14.79 28.69 25.80
C GLU A 523 13.46 28.19 25.21
N SER A 524 13.42 27.81 23.91
CA SER A 524 12.23 27.33 23.18
C SER A 524 11.68 26.02 23.75
N GLU A 525 10.35 25.89 23.83
CA GLU A 525 9.67 24.65 24.24
C GLU A 525 9.55 23.65 23.11
N GLN A 526 9.24 24.09 21.90
CA GLN A 526 8.99 23.24 20.74
C GLN A 526 10.17 23.18 19.78
N GLY A 527 11.02 24.21 19.75
CA GLY A 527 12.19 24.31 18.88
C GLY A 527 11.83 24.33 17.39
N THR A 528 10.69 24.92 17.05
CA THR A 528 10.25 25.08 15.67
C THR A 528 10.76 26.39 15.08
N VAL A 529 11.00 26.40 13.76
CA VAL A 529 11.38 27.63 13.05
C VAL A 529 10.31 28.71 13.19
N ALA A 530 9.04 28.33 13.17
CA ALA A 530 7.90 29.23 13.31
C ALA A 530 7.85 29.92 14.70
N GLU A 531 8.16 29.18 15.77
CA GLU A 531 8.21 29.73 17.15
C GLU A 531 9.30 30.77 17.27
N VAL A 532 10.52 30.48 16.76
CA VAL A 532 11.66 31.40 16.83
C VAL A 532 11.45 32.61 15.91
N LEU A 533 10.83 32.42 14.73
CA LEU A 533 10.49 33.50 13.82
C LEU A 533 9.53 34.52 14.47
N GLU A 534 8.50 34.00 15.18
CA GLU A 534 7.55 34.83 15.91
C GLU A 534 8.23 35.57 17.08
N GLU A 535 9.13 34.91 17.82
CA GLU A 535 9.85 35.48 18.96
C GLU A 535 10.85 36.57 18.54
N MET A 536 11.50 36.38 17.39
CA MET A 536 12.46 37.32 16.83
C MET A 536 11.82 38.46 16.00
N GLU A 537 10.49 38.57 15.99
CA GLU A 537 9.75 39.65 15.32
C GLU A 537 10.19 39.85 13.83
N ASP A 538 10.41 38.77 13.10
CA ASP A 538 10.90 38.77 11.70
C ASP A 538 12.29 39.44 11.51
N ALA A 539 13.13 39.47 12.54
CA ALA A 539 14.49 40.03 12.44
C ALA A 539 15.41 39.16 11.56
N TYR A 540 15.11 37.88 11.46
CA TYR A 540 15.85 36.88 10.68
C TYR A 540 14.92 36.19 9.67
N SER A 541 15.49 35.75 8.56
CA SER A 541 14.73 34.94 7.56
C SER A 541 14.51 33.53 8.09
N GLU A 542 13.47 32.86 7.55
CA GLU A 542 13.18 31.47 7.86
C GLU A 542 14.37 30.55 7.56
N GLU A 543 15.12 30.82 6.49
CA GLU A 543 16.29 30.06 6.07
C GLU A 543 17.47 30.21 7.06
N GLU A 544 17.72 31.41 7.56
CA GLU A 544 18.77 31.71 8.57
C GLU A 544 18.46 31.00 9.89
N ILE A 545 17.22 31.12 10.39
CA ILE A 545 16.77 30.41 11.60
C ILE A 545 16.90 28.90 11.42
N ARG A 546 16.54 28.39 10.27
CA ARG A 546 16.61 26.97 9.95
C ARG A 546 18.05 26.45 9.93
N LEU A 547 18.98 27.19 9.39
CA LEU A 547 20.40 26.84 9.38
C LEU A 547 20.98 26.77 10.79
N VAL A 548 20.67 27.77 11.66
CA VAL A 548 21.10 27.75 13.06
C VAL A 548 20.46 26.59 13.82
N ARG A 549 19.17 26.27 13.56
CA ARG A 549 18.50 25.12 14.15
C ARG A 549 19.19 23.79 13.79
N ILE A 550 19.59 23.61 12.53
CA ILE A 550 20.30 22.41 12.09
C ILE A 550 21.63 22.28 12.84
N LYS A 551 22.40 23.36 12.97
CA LYS A 551 23.65 23.38 13.73
C LYS A 551 23.40 23.06 15.20
N PHE A 552 22.42 23.72 15.81
CA PHE A 552 22.02 23.50 17.20
C PHE A 552 21.72 22.04 17.49
N MET A 553 20.83 21.43 16.66
CA MET A 553 20.48 20.03 16.79
C MET A 553 21.67 19.10 16.53
N SER A 554 22.56 19.46 15.60
CA SER A 554 23.77 18.69 15.32
C SER A 554 24.75 18.65 16.49
N GLU A 555 24.87 19.72 17.25
CA GLU A 555 25.84 19.84 18.36
C GLU A 555 25.26 19.39 19.70
N VAL A 556 24.01 19.73 19.98
CA VAL A 556 23.37 19.49 21.28
C VAL A 556 22.73 18.12 21.37
N ALA A 557 22.04 17.66 20.33
CA ALA A 557 21.34 16.37 20.31
C ALA A 557 22.24 15.18 19.94
N ASN A 558 23.30 15.40 19.17
CA ASN A 558 24.20 14.36 18.64
C ASN A 558 25.61 14.49 19.20
#